data_c74ce0676f272a002589aec499a9f34a
#
_entry.id   c74ce0676f272a002589aec499a9f34a
#
_cell.length_a   1.000
_cell.length_b   1.000
_cell.length_c   1.000
_cell.angle_alpha   90.00
_cell.angle_beta   90.00
_cell.angle_gamma   90.00
#
_symmetry.space_group_name_H-M   'P 1'
#
loop_
_entity.id
_entity.type
_entity.pdbx_description
1 polymer ?
#
loop_
_entity_poly.entity_id
_entity_poly.type
_entity_poly.pdbx_seq_one_letter_code
_entity_poly.pdbx_strand_id
1 'polypeptide(L)'
;RDAQESRGLGDVYKRQVFTQSLVEMFKAAFNELGLRINVDTYYGFMKGTTSYDYILCDEVQDLPPRVIREMNSRCNHIVVAGDSNQSIYESDPRWREATVSSSEIARLINGNPFELNIIHRLSRSIIDAVQRFLPRMNIFSSMRDMTKSDTQIRLCEAPSMQKEVGYIMEQAVKAVNQGYTVGVLIPTQNKILEFVNKALSDAGKPEWTAQTNNWGKIDFGAMNRYLQNQGLKLKYVGNGYGSFDESDHKVIIMTFHSAKGLDFDYVFIPFANSSMFISADESLAKTLFMVAMTRSRQNLYITYYGYPSDYLDSFKSNCAKIDISSQSSTTRSTAGNPWGF
;
A
#
# COMPACT_ATOMS: atom_id res chain seq x y z
N ARG A 1 -10.20 -22.90 17.70
CA ARG A 1 -10.76 -24.18 17.23
C ARG A 1 -9.63 -25.00 16.66
N ASP A 2 -9.53 -26.24 17.10
CA ASP A 2 -8.36 -27.08 17.14
C ASP A 2 -7.63 -27.27 15.80
N ALA A 3 -6.30 -27.11 15.84
CA ALA A 3 -5.38 -27.42 14.74
C ALA A 3 -5.49 -28.90 14.28
N GLN A 4 -6.28 -29.71 14.96
CA GLN A 4 -6.50 -31.12 14.65
C GLN A 4 -7.60 -31.31 13.60
N GLU A 5 -8.59 -30.42 13.51
CA GLU A 5 -9.63 -30.48 12.49
C GLU A 5 -9.14 -30.06 11.10
N SER A 6 -8.08 -29.26 11.01
CA SER A 6 -7.50 -28.85 9.72
C SER A 6 -6.59 -29.90 9.07
N ARG A 7 -6.22 -30.97 9.78
CA ARG A 7 -5.36 -32.06 9.25
C ARG A 7 -6.07 -33.00 8.27
N GLY A 8 -7.39 -32.95 8.19
CA GLY A 8 -8.18 -33.75 7.25
C GLY A 8 -8.58 -33.06 5.97
N LEU A 9 -8.33 -31.76 5.85
CA LEU A 9 -8.70 -30.91 4.71
C LEU A 9 -7.46 -30.64 3.83
N GLY A 10 -6.81 -31.68 3.33
CA GLY A 10 -5.70 -31.52 2.40
C GLY A 10 -6.14 -30.74 1.17
N ASP A 11 -5.33 -29.76 0.72
CA ASP A 11 -5.40 -28.94 -0.52
C ASP A 11 -6.79 -28.32 -0.90
N VAL A 12 -7.72 -28.24 0.06
CA VAL A 12 -9.12 -27.84 -0.14
C VAL A 12 -9.27 -26.34 -0.30
N TYR A 13 -8.35 -25.55 0.25
CA TYR A 13 -8.42 -24.08 0.24
C TYR A 13 -7.34 -23.47 -0.63
N LYS A 14 -7.72 -22.57 -1.52
CA LYS A 14 -6.81 -21.68 -2.21
C LYS A 14 -7.23 -20.24 -1.96
N ARG A 15 -6.32 -19.42 -1.42
CA ARG A 15 -6.51 -17.97 -1.33
C ARG A 15 -5.86 -17.30 -2.53
N GLN A 16 -6.62 -16.46 -3.20
CA GLN A 16 -6.15 -15.68 -4.34
C GLN A 16 -6.03 -14.22 -3.95
N VAL A 17 -4.92 -13.61 -4.33
CA VAL A 17 -4.62 -12.21 -4.09
C VAL A 17 -4.09 -11.56 -5.36
N PHE A 18 -4.29 -10.26 -5.47
CA PHE A 18 -3.96 -9.53 -6.69
C PHE A 18 -2.46 -9.29 -6.87
N THR A 19 -1.72 -8.99 -5.80
CA THR A 19 -0.31 -8.62 -5.87
C THR A 19 0.60 -9.68 -5.27
N GLN A 20 1.83 -9.78 -5.81
CA GLN A 20 2.86 -10.68 -5.28
C GLN A 20 3.23 -10.34 -3.81
N SER A 21 3.19 -9.06 -3.43
CA SER A 21 3.45 -8.63 -2.05
C SER A 21 2.43 -9.22 -1.07
N LEU A 22 1.15 -9.28 -1.46
CA LEU A 22 0.10 -9.93 -0.66
C LEU A 22 0.30 -11.44 -0.58
N VAL A 23 0.76 -12.10 -1.65
CA VAL A 23 1.08 -13.53 -1.63
C VAL A 23 2.13 -13.82 -0.55
N GLU A 24 3.20 -13.05 -0.51
CA GLU A 24 4.28 -13.25 0.46
C GLU A 24 3.82 -12.96 1.90
N MET A 25 3.03 -11.92 2.10
CA MET A 25 2.45 -11.59 3.41
C MET A 25 1.56 -12.74 3.92
N PHE A 26 0.66 -13.28 3.07
CA PHE A 26 -0.21 -14.38 3.48
C PHE A 26 0.56 -15.68 3.73
N LYS A 27 1.60 -15.97 2.94
CA LYS A 27 2.46 -17.14 3.19
C LYS A 27 3.15 -17.03 4.56
N ALA A 28 3.68 -15.85 4.89
CA ALA A 28 4.29 -15.61 6.20
C ALA A 28 3.26 -15.83 7.33
N ALA A 29 2.10 -15.19 7.26
CA ALA A 29 1.04 -15.32 8.26
C ALA A 29 0.53 -16.77 8.41
N PHE A 30 0.35 -17.51 7.32
CA PHE A 30 -0.08 -18.90 7.39
C PHE A 30 0.98 -19.81 7.97
N ASN A 31 2.26 -19.55 7.68
CA ASN A 31 3.36 -20.29 8.30
C ASN A 31 3.40 -20.09 9.82
N GLU A 32 3.23 -18.85 10.30
CA GLU A 32 3.14 -18.53 11.74
C GLU A 32 1.96 -19.24 12.42
N LEU A 33 0.83 -19.33 11.74
CA LEU A 33 -0.37 -20.00 12.23
C LEU A 33 -0.31 -21.54 12.07
N GLY A 34 0.77 -22.09 11.47
CA GLY A 34 0.88 -23.52 11.17
C GLY A 34 -0.13 -24.02 10.14
N LEU A 35 -0.72 -23.12 9.33
CA LEU A 35 -1.71 -23.46 8.32
C LEU A 35 -1.05 -23.75 6.97
N ARG A 36 -1.47 -24.84 6.32
CA ARG A 36 -1.04 -25.19 4.96
C ARG A 36 -2.12 -24.76 3.95
N ILE A 37 -2.12 -23.48 3.61
CA ILE A 37 -3.05 -22.92 2.62
C ILE A 37 -2.25 -22.47 1.40
N ASN A 38 -2.66 -22.92 0.22
CA ASN A 38 -2.04 -22.50 -1.02
C ASN A 38 -2.45 -21.06 -1.36
N VAL A 39 -1.48 -20.16 -1.45
CA VAL A 39 -1.67 -18.75 -1.82
C VAL A 39 -1.01 -18.50 -3.15
N ASP A 40 -1.74 -17.88 -4.08
CA ASP A 40 -1.21 -17.57 -5.41
C ASP A 40 -1.84 -16.29 -5.96
N THR A 41 -1.24 -15.71 -6.98
CA THR A 41 -1.86 -14.68 -7.80
C THR A 41 -2.88 -15.28 -8.75
N TYR A 42 -3.83 -14.47 -9.23
CA TYR A 42 -4.78 -14.94 -10.24
C TYR A 42 -4.09 -15.39 -11.55
N TYR A 43 -2.93 -14.82 -11.89
CA TYR A 43 -2.13 -15.31 -13.03
C TYR A 43 -1.59 -16.73 -12.81
N GLY A 44 -1.13 -17.04 -11.62
CA GLY A 44 -0.69 -18.39 -11.26
C GLY A 44 -1.86 -19.37 -11.32
N PHE A 45 -3.03 -18.98 -10.78
CA PHE A 45 -4.24 -19.76 -10.85
C PHE A 45 -4.67 -20.07 -12.30
N MET A 46 -4.67 -19.05 -13.17
CA MET A 46 -5.09 -19.21 -14.58
C MET A 46 -4.18 -20.13 -15.41
N LYS A 47 -2.94 -20.36 -14.95
CA LYS A 47 -2.01 -21.32 -15.58
C LYS A 47 -2.27 -22.77 -15.19
N GLY A 48 -2.86 -22.99 -14.03
CA GLY A 48 -3.17 -24.31 -13.51
C GLY A 48 -4.53 -24.82 -14.01
N THR A 49 -4.83 -26.09 -13.71
CA THR A 49 -6.10 -26.76 -14.05
C THR A 49 -6.74 -27.40 -12.82
N THR A 50 -6.18 -27.18 -11.63
CA THR A 50 -6.64 -27.78 -10.37
C THR A 50 -8.01 -27.26 -9.97
N SER A 51 -8.90 -28.16 -9.54
CA SER A 51 -10.19 -27.82 -8.92
C SER A 51 -10.06 -27.83 -7.39
N TYR A 52 -10.91 -27.09 -6.72
CA TYR A 52 -10.89 -26.86 -5.27
C TYR A 52 -12.28 -27.04 -4.70
N ASP A 53 -12.40 -27.41 -3.43
CA ASP A 53 -13.70 -27.37 -2.74
C ASP A 53 -14.09 -25.92 -2.44
N TYR A 54 -13.14 -25.10 -2.03
CA TYR A 54 -13.37 -23.68 -1.72
C TYR A 54 -12.34 -22.79 -2.41
N ILE A 55 -12.82 -21.70 -2.98
CA ILE A 55 -12.00 -20.55 -3.38
C ILE A 55 -12.42 -19.33 -2.58
N LEU A 56 -11.45 -18.72 -1.88
CA LEU A 56 -11.63 -17.43 -1.23
C LEU A 56 -10.86 -16.38 -2.06
N CYS A 57 -11.57 -15.39 -2.60
CA CYS A 57 -10.97 -14.36 -3.44
C CYS A 57 -11.19 -12.99 -2.80
N ASP A 58 -10.10 -12.30 -2.51
CA ASP A 58 -10.09 -10.92 -2.03
C ASP A 58 -9.79 -9.96 -3.18
N GLU A 59 -10.19 -8.69 -3.05
CA GLU A 59 -10.02 -7.63 -4.06
C GLU A 59 -10.61 -8.01 -5.45
N VAL A 60 -11.76 -8.68 -5.45
CA VAL A 60 -12.37 -9.22 -6.67
C VAL A 60 -12.74 -8.15 -7.70
N GLN A 61 -12.93 -6.88 -7.28
CA GLN A 61 -13.22 -5.75 -8.17
C GLN A 61 -12.08 -5.43 -9.16
N ASP A 62 -10.88 -5.93 -8.92
CA ASP A 62 -9.73 -5.74 -9.80
C ASP A 62 -9.57 -6.88 -10.83
N LEU A 63 -10.44 -7.87 -10.80
CA LEU A 63 -10.36 -9.03 -11.67
C LEU A 63 -11.28 -8.91 -12.89
N PRO A 64 -10.83 -9.36 -14.08
CA PRO A 64 -11.68 -9.42 -15.25
C PRO A 64 -12.71 -10.56 -15.16
N PRO A 65 -13.85 -10.47 -15.87
CA PRO A 65 -14.93 -11.45 -15.87
C PRO A 65 -14.48 -12.89 -16.12
N ARG A 66 -13.50 -13.07 -16.98
CA ARG A 66 -12.88 -14.36 -17.33
C ARG A 66 -12.32 -15.08 -16.11
N VAL A 67 -11.58 -14.36 -15.26
CA VAL A 67 -10.97 -14.95 -14.05
C VAL A 67 -12.04 -15.37 -13.06
N ILE A 68 -13.08 -14.55 -12.89
CA ILE A 68 -14.19 -14.85 -11.97
C ILE A 68 -14.96 -16.09 -12.43
N ARG A 69 -15.26 -16.19 -13.74
CA ARG A 69 -15.91 -17.40 -14.31
C ARG A 69 -15.05 -18.64 -14.11
N GLU A 70 -13.74 -18.54 -14.35
CA GLU A 70 -12.82 -19.65 -14.20
C GLU A 70 -12.72 -20.10 -12.73
N MET A 71 -12.67 -19.16 -11.77
CA MET A 71 -12.73 -19.51 -10.35
C MET A 71 -14.02 -20.25 -10.01
N ASN A 72 -15.16 -19.73 -10.46
CA ASN A 72 -16.46 -20.34 -10.18
C ASN A 72 -16.61 -21.73 -10.81
N SER A 73 -15.99 -21.98 -11.96
CA SER A 73 -16.02 -23.30 -12.63
C SER A 73 -15.10 -24.35 -12.01
N ARG A 74 -14.12 -23.92 -11.19
CA ARG A 74 -13.11 -24.81 -10.59
C ARG A 74 -13.29 -25.03 -9.09
N CYS A 75 -14.43 -24.64 -8.54
CA CYS A 75 -14.70 -24.90 -7.13
C CYS A 75 -16.16 -25.29 -6.87
N ASN A 76 -16.36 -25.97 -5.75
CA ASN A 76 -17.70 -26.27 -5.25
C ASN A 76 -18.34 -25.06 -4.55
N HIS A 77 -17.48 -24.26 -3.87
CA HIS A 77 -17.90 -23.08 -3.13
C HIS A 77 -16.94 -21.92 -3.39
N ILE A 78 -17.51 -20.75 -3.69
CA ILE A 78 -16.73 -19.53 -3.88
C ILE A 78 -17.20 -18.44 -2.90
N VAL A 79 -16.23 -17.77 -2.28
CA VAL A 79 -16.47 -16.56 -1.49
C VAL A 79 -15.57 -15.47 -2.04
N VAL A 80 -16.17 -14.36 -2.42
CA VAL A 80 -15.42 -13.21 -2.96
C VAL A 80 -15.69 -11.99 -2.09
N ALA A 81 -14.65 -11.19 -1.88
CA ALA A 81 -14.72 -9.91 -1.19
C ALA A 81 -14.12 -8.81 -2.06
N GLY A 82 -14.65 -7.61 -1.98
CA GLY A 82 -14.15 -6.47 -2.72
C GLY A 82 -14.90 -5.18 -2.44
N ASP A 83 -14.28 -4.08 -2.83
CA ASP A 83 -14.86 -2.74 -2.75
C ASP A 83 -14.69 -2.04 -4.11
N SER A 84 -15.78 -1.84 -4.82
CA SER A 84 -15.79 -1.19 -6.13
C SER A 84 -15.23 0.23 -6.11
N ASN A 85 -15.30 0.92 -4.97
CA ASN A 85 -14.73 2.26 -4.80
C ASN A 85 -13.19 2.25 -4.74
N GLN A 86 -12.58 1.10 -4.50
CA GLN A 86 -11.13 0.91 -4.45
C GLN A 86 -10.58 0.21 -5.70
N SER A 87 -11.35 0.11 -6.78
CA SER A 87 -10.85 -0.40 -8.06
C SER A 87 -9.79 0.56 -8.63
N ILE A 88 -8.58 0.06 -8.82
CA ILE A 88 -7.46 0.82 -9.39
C ILE A 88 -7.08 0.34 -10.78
N TYR A 89 -7.80 -0.63 -11.31
CA TYR A 89 -7.59 -1.17 -12.63
C TYR A 89 -8.89 -1.05 -13.45
N GLU A 90 -8.84 -0.29 -14.53
CA GLU A 90 -9.95 -0.20 -15.48
C GLU A 90 -10.01 -1.44 -16.37
N SER A 91 -8.86 -2.02 -16.64
CA SER A 91 -8.73 -3.23 -17.43
C SER A 91 -7.55 -4.08 -16.97
N ASP A 92 -7.66 -5.38 -17.13
CA ASP A 92 -6.54 -6.29 -16.91
C ASP A 92 -5.42 -5.99 -17.93
N PRO A 93 -4.18 -5.73 -17.45
CA PRO A 93 -3.08 -5.33 -18.35
C PRO A 93 -2.66 -6.44 -19.34
N ARG A 94 -3.03 -7.70 -19.07
CA ARG A 94 -2.66 -8.83 -19.90
C ARG A 94 -3.71 -9.16 -20.96
N TRP A 95 -4.98 -9.18 -20.54
CA TRP A 95 -6.08 -9.57 -21.44
C TRP A 95 -6.86 -8.37 -21.97
N ARG A 96 -6.59 -7.17 -21.45
CA ARG A 96 -7.28 -5.92 -21.82
C ARG A 96 -8.80 -6.00 -21.65
N GLU A 97 -9.27 -6.89 -20.78
CA GLU A 97 -10.67 -6.97 -20.38
C GLU A 97 -10.94 -5.96 -19.28
N ALA A 98 -12.06 -5.24 -19.37
CA ALA A 98 -12.50 -4.35 -18.29
C ALA A 98 -12.78 -5.13 -17.01
N THR A 99 -12.53 -4.51 -15.87
CA THR A 99 -12.92 -5.04 -14.56
C THR A 99 -14.44 -4.98 -14.40
N VAL A 100 -14.99 -5.74 -13.45
CA VAL A 100 -16.44 -5.90 -13.29
C VAL A 100 -16.99 -5.06 -12.16
N SER A 101 -18.24 -4.63 -12.31
CA SER A 101 -19.01 -4.00 -11.24
C SER A 101 -19.46 -5.03 -10.18
N SER A 102 -19.77 -4.57 -8.96
CA SER A 102 -20.24 -5.43 -7.88
C SER A 102 -21.50 -6.24 -8.27
N SER A 103 -22.41 -5.66 -9.03
CA SER A 103 -23.63 -6.34 -9.52
C SER A 103 -23.31 -7.42 -10.55
N GLU A 104 -22.31 -7.23 -11.38
CA GLU A 104 -21.85 -8.26 -12.32
C GLU A 104 -21.12 -9.40 -11.61
N ILE A 105 -20.33 -9.10 -10.58
CA ILE A 105 -19.67 -10.13 -9.77
C ILE A 105 -20.70 -11.09 -9.19
N ALA A 106 -21.75 -10.58 -8.51
CA ALA A 106 -22.81 -11.39 -7.92
C ALA A 106 -23.50 -12.28 -8.97
N ARG A 107 -23.75 -11.76 -10.18
CA ARG A 107 -24.33 -12.53 -11.29
C ARG A 107 -23.37 -13.61 -11.83
N LEU A 108 -22.07 -13.33 -11.92
CA LEU A 108 -21.09 -14.27 -12.48
C LEU A 108 -20.89 -15.50 -11.57
N ILE A 109 -21.00 -15.34 -10.26
CA ILE A 109 -20.84 -16.44 -9.30
C ILE A 109 -22.18 -17.02 -8.81
N ASN A 110 -23.32 -16.46 -9.24
CA ASN A 110 -24.66 -16.80 -8.73
C ASN A 110 -24.71 -16.74 -7.19
N GLY A 111 -24.06 -15.75 -6.63
CA GLY A 111 -23.86 -15.62 -5.18
C GLY A 111 -24.85 -14.65 -4.52
N ASN A 112 -25.06 -14.83 -3.23
CA ASN A 112 -25.81 -13.90 -2.41
C ASN A 112 -24.90 -12.76 -1.96
N PRO A 113 -25.22 -11.49 -2.29
CA PRO A 113 -24.44 -10.35 -1.85
C PRO A 113 -24.59 -10.13 -0.34
N PHE A 114 -23.49 -9.80 0.32
CA PHE A 114 -23.44 -9.41 1.72
C PHE A 114 -22.66 -8.11 1.83
N GLU A 115 -23.17 -7.14 2.56
CA GLU A 115 -22.52 -5.84 2.75
C GLU A 115 -21.91 -5.75 4.15
N LEU A 116 -20.64 -5.32 4.20
CA LEU A 116 -19.96 -4.95 5.44
C LEU A 116 -20.06 -3.42 5.60
N ASN A 117 -21.00 -2.99 6.47
CA ASN A 117 -21.39 -1.58 6.58
C ASN A 117 -20.67 -0.82 7.71
N ILE A 118 -19.62 -1.40 8.33
CA ILE A 118 -18.85 -0.75 9.39
C ILE A 118 -17.40 -0.54 8.94
N ILE A 119 -16.94 0.70 8.99
CA ILE A 119 -15.56 1.06 8.70
C ILE A 119 -14.74 0.94 9.99
N HIS A 120 -14.03 -0.17 10.13
CA HIS A 120 -13.17 -0.43 11.30
C HIS A 120 -11.75 0.11 11.17
N ARG A 121 -11.20 0.19 9.95
CA ARG A 121 -9.80 0.51 9.72
C ARG A 121 -9.52 2.01 9.74
N LEU A 122 -10.36 2.82 9.11
CA LEU A 122 -10.11 4.24 8.93
C LEU A 122 -10.57 5.06 10.13
N SER A 123 -9.74 6.03 10.52
CA SER A 123 -10.13 7.05 11.48
C SER A 123 -11.10 8.06 10.88
N ARG A 124 -11.78 8.82 11.74
CA ARG A 124 -12.73 9.84 11.32
C ARG A 124 -12.08 10.92 10.45
N SER A 125 -10.91 11.42 10.83
CA SER A 125 -10.20 12.45 10.06
C SER A 125 -9.78 11.98 8.66
N ILE A 126 -9.39 10.71 8.50
CA ILE A 126 -9.12 10.14 7.17
C ILE A 126 -10.40 10.06 6.35
N ILE A 127 -11.50 9.56 6.93
CA ILE A 127 -12.79 9.48 6.26
C ILE A 127 -13.24 10.89 5.81
N ASP A 128 -13.18 11.88 6.69
CA ASP A 128 -13.59 13.26 6.38
C ASP A 128 -12.71 13.90 5.29
N ALA A 129 -11.41 13.62 5.29
CA ALA A 129 -10.50 14.08 4.24
C ALA A 129 -10.79 13.43 2.88
N VAL A 130 -10.99 12.11 2.85
CA VAL A 130 -11.37 11.37 1.63
C VAL A 130 -12.73 11.84 1.11
N GLN A 131 -13.69 12.12 1.99
CA GLN A 131 -14.99 12.64 1.66
C GLN A 131 -14.92 13.99 0.92
N ARG A 132 -14.09 14.89 1.41
CA ARG A 132 -13.86 16.19 0.78
C ARG A 132 -13.13 16.05 -0.55
N PHE A 133 -12.19 15.11 -0.62
CA PHE A 133 -11.39 14.85 -1.80
C PHE A 133 -12.20 14.17 -2.92
N LEU A 134 -13.04 13.18 -2.57
CA LEU A 134 -13.89 12.41 -3.50
C LEU A 134 -15.36 12.45 -3.05
N PRO A 135 -16.06 13.56 -3.20
CA PRO A 135 -17.41 13.75 -2.65
C PRO A 135 -18.47 12.83 -3.28
N ARG A 136 -18.20 12.24 -4.43
CA ARG A 136 -19.10 11.27 -5.08
C ARG A 136 -18.90 9.83 -4.63
N MET A 137 -17.87 9.56 -3.81
CA MET A 137 -17.59 8.23 -3.30
C MET A 137 -18.55 7.89 -2.16
N ASN A 138 -19.27 6.78 -2.26
CA ASN A 138 -20.32 6.43 -1.30
C ASN A 138 -19.76 5.78 -0.01
N ILE A 139 -18.71 6.39 0.58
CA ILE A 139 -18.16 5.97 1.89
C ILE A 139 -19.11 6.34 3.05
N PHE A 140 -20.11 7.17 2.78
CA PHE A 140 -20.93 7.86 3.79
C PHE A 140 -22.09 7.04 4.34
N SER A 141 -22.53 6.03 3.60
CA SER A 141 -23.57 5.09 4.07
C SER A 141 -23.08 4.12 5.12
N SER A 142 -21.76 3.98 5.29
CA SER A 142 -21.16 3.03 6.23
C SER A 142 -21.04 3.64 7.63
N MET A 143 -21.39 2.85 8.65
CA MET A 143 -21.20 3.24 10.05
C MET A 143 -19.70 3.30 10.38
N ARG A 144 -19.31 4.25 11.23
CA ARG A 144 -17.95 4.42 11.70
C ARG A 144 -17.73 3.71 13.03
N ASP A 145 -16.61 3.07 13.20
CA ASP A 145 -16.19 2.58 14.50
C ASP A 145 -15.76 3.75 15.39
N MET A 146 -16.63 4.13 16.31
CA MET A 146 -16.42 5.28 17.21
C MET A 146 -15.42 5.00 18.33
N THR A 147 -15.01 3.75 18.52
CA THR A 147 -14.02 3.37 19.56
C THR A 147 -12.60 3.61 19.11
N LYS A 148 -12.37 3.83 17.81
CA LYS A 148 -11.04 4.03 17.23
C LYS A 148 -10.50 5.44 17.50
N SER A 149 -9.25 5.51 17.94
CA SER A 149 -8.52 6.78 18.06
C SER A 149 -8.39 7.48 16.71
N ASP A 150 -8.45 8.82 16.72
CA ASP A 150 -8.38 9.58 15.48
C ASP A 150 -6.95 9.67 14.96
N THR A 151 -6.79 9.62 13.62
CA THR A 151 -5.50 9.77 12.94
C THR A 151 -5.21 11.25 12.73
N GLN A 152 -4.04 11.70 13.16
CA GLN A 152 -3.63 13.06 12.85
C GLN A 152 -3.08 13.14 11.43
N ILE A 153 -3.74 13.95 10.57
CA ILE A 153 -3.24 14.27 9.23
C ILE A 153 -2.34 15.50 9.36
N ARG A 154 -1.08 15.36 8.97
CA ARG A 154 -0.09 16.44 8.99
C ARG A 154 0.28 16.84 7.57
N LEU A 155 0.14 18.11 7.27
CA LEU A 155 0.60 18.72 6.03
C LEU A 155 1.90 19.47 6.31
N CYS A 156 3.00 18.95 5.76
CA CYS A 156 4.34 19.40 6.08
C CYS A 156 4.96 20.13 4.88
N GLU A 157 5.32 21.39 5.07
CA GLU A 157 6.00 22.21 4.07
C GLU A 157 7.51 22.18 4.31
N ALA A 158 8.28 21.86 3.26
CA ALA A 158 9.73 21.84 3.28
C ALA A 158 10.32 22.91 2.36
N PRO A 159 11.48 23.50 2.71
CA PRO A 159 12.13 24.49 1.85
C PRO A 159 12.78 23.88 0.60
N SER A 160 12.99 22.57 0.57
CA SER A 160 13.55 21.85 -0.58
C SER A 160 13.26 20.35 -0.49
N MET A 161 13.38 19.65 -1.62
CA MET A 161 13.30 18.18 -1.69
C MET A 161 14.27 17.49 -0.71
N GLN A 162 15.49 17.98 -0.59
CA GLN A 162 16.49 17.40 0.33
C GLN A 162 16.01 17.47 1.78
N LYS A 163 15.45 18.62 2.19
CA LYS A 163 14.93 18.80 3.56
C LYS A 163 13.66 18.00 3.79
N GLU A 164 12.79 17.87 2.77
CA GLU A 164 11.61 17.03 2.83
C GLU A 164 11.98 15.57 3.10
N VAL A 165 12.88 15.00 2.30
CA VAL A 165 13.30 13.61 2.45
C VAL A 165 14.03 13.38 3.77
N GLY A 166 14.92 14.29 4.19
CA GLY A 166 15.61 14.21 5.48
C GLY A 166 14.63 14.17 6.65
N TYR A 167 13.63 15.06 6.65
CA TYR A 167 12.58 15.08 7.67
C TYR A 167 11.78 13.78 7.71
N ILE A 168 11.35 13.29 6.53
CA ILE A 168 10.61 12.02 6.43
C ILE A 168 11.44 10.89 7.03
N MET A 169 12.69 10.75 6.63
CA MET A 169 13.54 9.66 7.11
C MET A 169 13.78 9.75 8.62
N GLU A 170 13.99 10.94 9.18
CA GLU A 170 14.12 11.15 10.63
C GLU A 170 12.87 10.65 11.35
N GLN A 171 11.67 11.11 10.96
CA GLN A 171 10.41 10.71 11.59
C GLN A 171 10.11 9.23 11.38
N ALA A 172 10.36 8.71 10.17
CA ALA A 172 10.11 7.32 9.81
C ALA A 172 11.01 6.35 10.59
N VAL A 173 12.31 6.63 10.68
CA VAL A 173 13.26 5.80 11.45
C VAL A 173 12.95 5.86 12.94
N LYS A 174 12.55 7.03 13.48
CA LYS A 174 12.11 7.17 14.86
C LYS A 174 10.89 6.29 15.15
N ALA A 175 9.89 6.26 14.26
CA ALA A 175 8.70 5.43 14.40
C ALA A 175 9.05 3.92 14.33
N VAL A 176 9.87 3.52 13.38
CA VAL A 176 10.36 2.12 13.27
C VAL A 176 11.12 1.68 14.53
N ASN A 177 11.96 2.54 15.11
CA ASN A 177 12.68 2.23 16.34
C ASN A 177 11.76 2.10 17.56
N GLN A 178 10.54 2.62 17.49
CA GLN A 178 9.49 2.47 18.50
C GLN A 178 8.60 1.24 18.25
N GLY A 179 8.89 0.45 17.22
CA GLY A 179 8.14 -0.77 16.87
C GLY A 179 6.94 -0.53 15.95
N TYR A 180 6.75 0.68 15.40
CA TYR A 180 5.66 0.95 14.46
C TYR A 180 6.01 0.52 13.04
N THR A 181 4.99 0.08 12.29
CA THR A 181 5.09 -0.14 10.85
C THR A 181 5.04 1.19 10.10
N VAL A 182 5.95 1.38 9.15
CA VAL A 182 6.09 2.66 8.44
C VAL A 182 6.13 2.46 6.93
N GLY A 183 5.21 3.14 6.21
CA GLY A 183 5.16 3.18 4.75
C GLY A 183 5.47 4.56 4.19
N VAL A 184 6.42 4.65 3.26
CA VAL A 184 6.64 5.82 2.40
C VAL A 184 6.04 5.49 1.04
N LEU A 185 4.91 6.11 0.73
CA LEU A 185 4.12 5.81 -0.45
C LEU A 185 4.35 6.87 -1.53
N ILE A 186 4.80 6.44 -2.69
CA ILE A 186 5.27 7.32 -3.79
C ILE A 186 4.48 7.02 -5.07
N PRO A 187 4.13 8.03 -5.88
CA PRO A 187 3.28 7.80 -7.05
C PRO A 187 3.94 6.89 -8.11
N THR A 188 5.24 7.04 -8.37
CA THR A 188 5.92 6.37 -9.48
C THR A 188 7.29 5.80 -9.08
N GLN A 189 7.76 4.79 -9.82
CA GLN A 189 9.07 4.17 -9.58
C GLN A 189 10.24 5.14 -9.76
N ASN A 190 10.15 6.07 -10.70
CA ASN A 190 11.20 7.08 -10.90
C ASN A 190 11.34 8.00 -9.68
N LYS A 191 10.23 8.38 -9.07
CA LYS A 191 10.23 9.16 -7.83
C LYS A 191 10.75 8.38 -6.62
N ILE A 192 10.65 7.05 -6.62
CA ILE A 192 11.32 6.19 -5.62
C ILE A 192 12.85 6.35 -5.72
N LEU A 193 13.42 6.35 -6.93
CA LEU A 193 14.86 6.54 -7.11
C LEU A 193 15.32 7.92 -6.63
N GLU A 194 14.56 8.96 -6.94
CA GLU A 194 14.84 10.31 -6.44
C GLU A 194 14.84 10.35 -4.91
N PHE A 195 13.81 9.77 -4.28
CA PHE A 195 13.71 9.69 -2.82
C PHE A 195 14.91 8.96 -2.21
N VAL A 196 15.21 7.76 -2.72
CA VAL A 196 16.30 6.91 -2.23
C VAL A 196 17.65 7.63 -2.32
N ASN A 197 17.94 8.28 -3.45
CA ASN A 197 19.21 8.98 -3.62
C ASN A 197 19.30 10.23 -2.72
N LYS A 198 18.19 10.92 -2.49
CA LYS A 198 18.16 12.02 -1.50
C LYS A 198 18.35 11.51 -0.06
N ALA A 199 17.76 10.35 0.28
CA ALA A 199 17.96 9.74 1.59
C ALA A 199 19.43 9.28 1.78
N LEU A 200 20.05 8.68 0.76
CA LEU A 200 21.47 8.33 0.78
C LEU A 200 22.35 9.58 0.97
N SER A 201 22.13 10.62 0.17
CA SER A 201 22.86 11.89 0.25
C SER A 201 22.72 12.54 1.63
N ASP A 202 21.54 12.54 2.23
CA ASP A 202 21.29 13.09 3.56
C ASP A 202 22.04 12.30 4.65
N ALA A 203 22.16 10.99 4.47
CA ALA A 203 22.94 10.11 5.33
C ALA A 203 24.47 10.19 5.07
N GLY A 204 24.94 11.03 4.16
CA GLY A 204 26.35 11.13 3.76
C GLY A 204 26.87 9.91 3.02
N LYS A 205 25.98 9.17 2.34
CA LYS A 205 26.29 7.97 1.56
C LYS A 205 26.28 8.25 0.07
N PRO A 206 27.06 7.52 -0.75
CA PRO A 206 27.02 7.66 -2.20
C PRO A 206 25.63 7.34 -2.76
N GLU A 207 25.23 8.05 -3.79
CA GLU A 207 23.98 7.77 -4.51
C GLU A 207 24.05 6.39 -5.21
N TRP A 208 22.91 5.74 -5.32
CA TRP A 208 22.78 4.49 -6.06
C TRP A 208 22.58 4.76 -7.54
N THR A 209 23.45 4.20 -8.38
CA THR A 209 23.26 4.22 -9.83
C THR A 209 22.29 3.12 -10.24
N ALA A 210 21.20 3.51 -10.91
CA ALA A 210 20.16 2.57 -11.31
C ALA A 210 20.73 1.47 -12.21
N GLN A 211 20.50 0.21 -11.81
CA GLN A 211 20.79 -0.99 -12.57
C GLN A 211 19.50 -1.52 -13.18
N THR A 212 19.59 -2.12 -14.35
CA THR A 212 18.45 -2.78 -14.99
C THR A 212 18.61 -4.29 -14.95
N ASN A 213 17.46 -4.98 -14.80
CA ASN A 213 17.40 -6.43 -14.91
C ASN A 213 17.42 -6.88 -16.40
N ASN A 214 17.36 -8.19 -16.64
CA ASN A 214 17.39 -8.78 -17.98
C ASN A 214 16.23 -8.35 -18.90
N TRP A 215 15.22 -7.67 -18.36
CA TRP A 215 14.08 -7.12 -19.12
C TRP A 215 14.13 -5.61 -19.28
N GLY A 216 15.28 -4.99 -19.00
CA GLY A 216 15.46 -3.53 -19.11
C GLY A 216 14.71 -2.71 -18.05
N LYS A 217 14.18 -3.35 -17.00
CA LYS A 217 13.50 -2.67 -15.88
C LYS A 217 14.46 -2.45 -14.73
N ILE A 218 14.19 -1.44 -13.89
CA ILE A 218 14.97 -1.14 -12.69
C ILE A 218 15.06 -2.39 -11.80
N ASP A 219 16.29 -2.77 -11.43
CA ASP A 219 16.54 -3.86 -10.47
C ASP A 219 16.45 -3.34 -9.02
N PHE A 220 15.24 -3.33 -8.49
CA PHE A 220 15.00 -2.95 -7.09
C PHE A 220 15.60 -3.95 -6.09
N GLY A 221 15.89 -5.18 -6.50
CA GLY A 221 16.63 -6.15 -5.69
C GLY A 221 18.08 -5.71 -5.46
N ALA A 222 18.75 -5.24 -6.53
CA ALA A 222 20.08 -4.63 -6.42
C ALA A 222 20.05 -3.38 -5.54
N MET A 223 19.03 -2.52 -5.71
CA MET A 223 18.84 -1.34 -4.86
C MET A 223 18.69 -1.72 -3.37
N ASN A 224 17.86 -2.70 -3.05
CA ASN A 224 17.67 -3.16 -1.67
C ASN A 224 18.97 -3.69 -1.05
N ARG A 225 19.75 -4.47 -1.79
CA ARG A 225 21.08 -4.93 -1.35
C ARG A 225 22.04 -3.76 -1.11
N TYR A 226 22.01 -2.76 -2.01
CA TYR A 226 22.83 -1.55 -1.85
C TYR A 226 22.44 -0.78 -0.57
N LEU A 227 21.16 -0.50 -0.36
CA LEU A 227 20.66 0.18 0.84
C LEU A 227 21.05 -0.55 2.12
N GLN A 228 20.93 -1.87 2.14
CA GLN A 228 21.35 -2.70 3.26
C GLN A 228 22.86 -2.58 3.52
N ASN A 229 23.67 -2.64 2.48
CA ASN A 229 25.14 -2.48 2.60
C ASN A 229 25.55 -1.09 3.08
N GLN A 230 24.77 -0.06 2.75
CA GLN A 230 24.98 1.30 3.28
C GLN A 230 24.42 1.48 4.71
N GLY A 231 23.75 0.49 5.27
CA GLY A 231 23.17 0.53 6.59
C GLY A 231 21.86 1.32 6.71
N LEU A 232 21.22 1.72 5.59
CA LEU A 232 19.95 2.45 5.66
C LEU A 232 18.81 1.56 6.12
N LYS A 233 18.02 2.04 7.07
CA LYS A 233 16.76 1.41 7.49
C LYS A 233 15.62 1.67 6.48
N LEU A 234 15.88 1.44 5.21
CA LEU A 234 14.95 1.66 4.10
C LEU A 234 14.93 0.43 3.19
N LYS A 235 13.75 -0.03 2.79
CA LYS A 235 13.56 -1.22 1.95
C LYS A 235 12.45 -0.98 0.94
N TYR A 236 12.71 -1.21 -0.34
CA TYR A 236 11.66 -1.22 -1.36
C TYR A 236 10.91 -2.53 -1.35
N VAL A 237 9.57 -2.44 -1.39
CA VAL A 237 8.67 -3.58 -1.55
C VAL A 237 7.69 -3.29 -2.70
N GLY A 238 7.62 -4.21 -3.64
CA GLY A 238 6.71 -4.11 -4.79
C GLY A 238 7.24 -4.80 -6.04
N ASN A 239 6.38 -5.08 -7.00
CA ASN A 239 6.71 -5.71 -8.28
C ASN A 239 7.54 -7.00 -8.18
N GLY A 240 7.32 -7.80 -7.13
CA GLY A 240 8.07 -9.04 -6.89
C GLY A 240 9.44 -8.84 -6.24
N TYR A 241 9.77 -7.62 -5.82
CA TYR A 241 10.97 -7.31 -5.06
C TYR A 241 10.64 -7.01 -3.60
N GLY A 242 11.42 -7.56 -2.70
CA GLY A 242 11.25 -7.40 -1.26
C GLY A 242 10.00 -8.12 -0.74
N SER A 243 9.98 -8.41 0.54
CA SER A 243 8.82 -8.90 1.28
C SER A 243 8.42 -7.87 2.32
N PHE A 244 7.14 -7.72 2.57
CA PHE A 244 6.67 -6.97 3.73
C PHE A 244 6.74 -7.91 4.94
N ASP A 245 7.56 -7.55 5.91
CA ASP A 245 7.70 -8.25 7.18
C ASP A 245 7.77 -7.18 8.28
N GLU A 246 6.78 -7.19 9.16
CA GLU A 246 6.68 -6.22 10.25
C GLU A 246 7.86 -6.33 11.23
N SER A 247 8.47 -7.53 11.35
CA SER A 247 9.63 -7.78 12.20
C SER A 247 10.96 -7.24 11.66
N ASP A 248 11.02 -6.84 10.39
CA ASP A 248 12.23 -6.27 9.76
C ASP A 248 12.66 -4.92 10.38
N HIS A 249 11.76 -4.25 11.08
CA HIS A 249 11.98 -2.91 11.66
C HIS A 249 12.63 -1.93 10.65
N LYS A 250 12.10 -1.90 9.42
CA LYS A 250 12.56 -1.03 8.35
C LYS A 250 11.44 -0.13 7.86
N VAL A 251 11.80 1.03 7.36
CA VAL A 251 10.92 1.90 6.60
C VAL A 251 10.66 1.25 5.24
N ILE A 252 9.41 1.00 4.92
CA ILE A 252 9.01 0.41 3.65
C ILE A 252 8.70 1.52 2.65
N ILE A 253 9.38 1.50 1.50
CA ILE A 253 9.08 2.41 0.39
C ILE A 253 8.43 1.62 -0.75
N MET A 254 7.33 2.14 -1.30
CA MET A 254 6.59 1.50 -2.37
C MET A 254 5.74 2.47 -3.19
N THR A 255 5.22 2.00 -4.33
CA THR A 255 4.28 2.79 -5.10
C THR A 255 2.87 2.74 -4.50
N PHE A 256 2.02 3.74 -4.83
CA PHE A 256 0.60 3.75 -4.46
C PHE A 256 -0.11 2.44 -4.89
N HIS A 257 0.18 1.95 -6.08
CA HIS A 257 -0.36 0.68 -6.58
C HIS A 257 0.05 -0.51 -5.69
N SER A 258 1.34 -0.57 -5.32
CA SER A 258 1.86 -1.68 -4.50
C SER A 258 1.37 -1.64 -3.06
N ALA A 259 0.92 -0.47 -2.58
CA ALA A 259 0.41 -0.29 -1.23
C ALA A 259 -1.04 -0.80 -1.06
N LYS A 260 -1.74 -1.09 -2.16
CA LYS A 260 -3.11 -1.63 -2.07
C LYS A 260 -3.12 -2.94 -1.29
N GLY A 261 -4.06 -3.08 -0.36
CA GLY A 261 -4.19 -4.25 0.52
C GLY A 261 -3.27 -4.25 1.75
N LEU A 262 -2.27 -3.37 1.80
CA LEU A 262 -1.40 -3.20 2.97
C LEU A 262 -1.85 -1.99 3.80
N ASP A 263 -1.43 -1.94 5.06
CA ASP A 263 -1.61 -0.77 5.92
C ASP A 263 -0.44 -0.64 6.91
N PHE A 264 -0.22 0.59 7.40
CA PHE A 264 0.91 0.97 8.23
C PHE A 264 0.44 1.86 9.38
N ASP A 265 1.13 1.82 10.50
CA ASP A 265 0.85 2.75 11.59
C ASP A 265 1.16 4.19 11.19
N TYR A 266 2.27 4.38 10.47
CA TYR A 266 2.70 5.67 9.94
C TYR A 266 2.78 5.61 8.42
N VAL A 267 2.15 6.55 7.75
CA VAL A 267 2.24 6.72 6.30
C VAL A 267 2.81 8.10 5.97
N PHE A 268 3.77 8.13 5.07
CA PHE A 268 4.33 9.34 4.48
C PHE A 268 4.02 9.36 2.99
N ILE A 269 3.44 10.46 2.50
CA ILE A 269 3.19 10.73 1.08
C ILE A 269 4.07 11.93 0.69
N PRO A 270 5.29 11.71 0.17
CA PRO A 270 6.18 12.77 -0.24
C PRO A 270 5.83 13.36 -1.60
N PHE A 271 6.41 14.52 -1.89
CA PHE A 271 6.36 15.19 -3.19
C PHE A 271 4.93 15.58 -3.62
N ALA A 272 4.05 15.87 -2.64
CA ALA A 272 2.69 16.33 -2.89
C ALA A 272 2.67 17.80 -3.34
N ASN A 273 3.52 18.18 -4.29
CA ASN A 273 3.63 19.50 -4.88
C ASN A 273 2.93 19.61 -6.24
N SER A 274 2.89 20.80 -6.82
CA SER A 274 2.24 21.09 -8.10
C SER A 274 2.75 20.28 -9.30
N SER A 275 3.93 19.67 -9.19
CA SER A 275 4.48 18.77 -10.23
C SER A 275 4.17 17.29 -9.99
N MET A 276 3.34 16.96 -8.98
CA MET A 276 3.00 15.59 -8.66
C MET A 276 2.20 14.94 -9.79
N PHE A 277 2.78 13.90 -10.38
CA PHE A 277 2.13 13.09 -11.40
C PHE A 277 1.88 11.69 -10.86
N ILE A 278 0.63 11.22 -10.91
CA ILE A 278 0.21 9.90 -10.46
C ILE A 278 -0.17 9.01 -11.65
N SER A 279 -1.07 9.50 -12.50
CA SER A 279 -1.57 8.84 -13.70
C SER A 279 -2.02 9.87 -14.73
N ALA A 280 -2.03 9.49 -16.02
CA ALA A 280 -2.63 10.28 -17.08
C ALA A 280 -4.18 10.30 -16.99
N ASP A 281 -4.77 9.25 -16.43
CA ASP A 281 -6.19 9.20 -16.09
C ASP A 281 -6.42 9.87 -14.72
N GLU A 282 -7.18 10.95 -14.72
CA GLU A 282 -7.44 11.75 -13.52
C GLU A 282 -8.27 10.99 -12.47
N SER A 283 -9.21 10.15 -12.90
CA SER A 283 -10.04 9.37 -12.00
C SER A 283 -9.20 8.33 -11.28
N LEU A 284 -8.36 7.61 -12.02
CA LEU A 284 -7.39 6.67 -11.49
C LEU A 284 -6.38 7.36 -10.57
N ALA A 285 -5.87 8.53 -10.95
CA ALA A 285 -4.94 9.30 -10.14
C ALA A 285 -5.53 9.66 -8.77
N LYS A 286 -6.77 10.14 -8.74
CA LYS A 286 -7.51 10.44 -7.51
C LYS A 286 -7.76 9.19 -6.67
N THR A 287 -8.14 8.08 -7.29
CA THR A 287 -8.34 6.80 -6.59
C THR A 287 -7.03 6.31 -5.95
N LEU A 288 -5.92 6.38 -6.67
CA LEU A 288 -4.60 5.98 -6.14
C LEU A 288 -4.14 6.88 -4.99
N PHE A 289 -4.38 8.19 -5.08
CA PHE A 289 -4.06 9.09 -3.99
C PHE A 289 -4.92 8.79 -2.75
N MET A 290 -6.21 8.54 -2.92
CA MET A 290 -7.10 8.08 -1.85
C MET A 290 -6.62 6.74 -1.26
N VAL A 291 -6.23 5.77 -2.10
CA VAL A 291 -5.65 4.51 -1.62
C VAL A 291 -4.45 4.78 -0.73
N ALA A 292 -3.52 5.65 -1.14
CA ALA A 292 -2.35 6.00 -0.33
C ALA A 292 -2.75 6.63 1.02
N MET A 293 -3.68 7.58 1.05
CA MET A 293 -4.17 8.21 2.29
C MET A 293 -4.78 7.18 3.25
N THR A 294 -5.54 6.21 2.72
CA THR A 294 -6.25 5.20 3.50
C THR A 294 -5.37 4.05 4.01
N ARG A 295 -4.08 4.05 3.72
CA ARG A 295 -3.13 3.05 4.26
C ARG A 295 -2.67 3.35 5.69
N SER A 296 -3.00 4.53 6.22
CA SER A 296 -2.58 4.94 7.56
C SER A 296 -3.53 4.45 8.65
N ARG A 297 -2.98 3.78 9.66
CA ARG A 297 -3.71 3.37 10.88
C ARG A 297 -3.72 4.47 11.94
N GLN A 298 -2.62 5.22 12.09
CA GLN A 298 -2.44 6.16 13.21
C GLN A 298 -1.98 7.55 12.78
N ASN A 299 -1.00 7.66 11.88
CA ASN A 299 -0.40 8.93 11.53
C ASN A 299 -0.19 9.04 10.01
N LEU A 300 -0.76 10.09 9.41
CA LEU A 300 -0.59 10.42 8.01
C LEU A 300 0.18 11.73 7.86
N TYR A 301 1.33 11.66 7.20
CA TYR A 301 2.15 12.80 6.81
C TYR A 301 2.07 12.98 5.30
N ILE A 302 1.58 14.12 4.86
CA ILE A 302 1.64 14.53 3.45
C ILE A 302 2.64 15.66 3.38
N THR A 303 3.68 15.49 2.59
CA THR A 303 4.79 16.46 2.57
C THR A 303 4.98 17.02 1.17
N TYR A 304 5.44 18.26 1.09
CA TYR A 304 5.73 18.94 -0.17
C TYR A 304 6.82 19.99 -0.01
N TYR A 305 7.43 20.38 -1.11
CA TYR A 305 8.29 21.54 -1.25
C TYR A 305 7.78 22.40 -2.43
N GLY A 306 7.97 23.70 -2.35
CA GLY A 306 7.44 24.62 -3.33
C GLY A 306 5.90 24.78 -3.23
N TYR A 307 5.21 24.78 -4.34
CA TYR A 307 3.73 24.95 -4.34
C TYR A 307 3.05 23.58 -4.08
N PRO A 308 2.05 23.53 -3.17
CA PRO A 308 1.32 22.30 -2.91
C PRO A 308 0.50 21.85 -4.13
N SER A 309 0.24 20.56 -4.23
CA SER A 309 -0.60 19.97 -5.26
C SER A 309 -2.06 20.31 -5.07
N ASP A 310 -2.80 20.50 -6.18
CA ASP A 310 -4.27 20.71 -6.20
C ASP A 310 -5.03 19.54 -5.56
N TYR A 311 -4.43 18.34 -5.47
CA TYR A 311 -5.02 17.22 -4.73
C TYR A 311 -5.31 17.55 -3.25
N LEU A 312 -4.59 18.50 -2.68
CA LEU A 312 -4.72 18.89 -1.27
C LEU A 312 -5.83 19.93 -1.02
N ASP A 313 -6.27 20.66 -2.04
CA ASP A 313 -7.10 21.85 -1.90
C ASP A 313 -8.39 21.60 -1.13
N SER A 314 -9.01 20.44 -1.33
CA SER A 314 -10.30 20.10 -0.74
C SER A 314 -10.25 19.82 0.77
N PHE A 315 -9.09 19.44 1.32
CA PHE A 315 -8.96 19.02 2.72
C PHE A 315 -7.77 19.62 3.49
N LYS A 316 -6.88 20.38 2.83
CA LYS A 316 -5.68 20.98 3.47
C LYS A 316 -6.00 21.86 4.70
N SER A 317 -7.20 22.45 4.76
CA SER A 317 -7.63 23.25 5.92
C SER A 317 -7.86 22.41 7.18
N ASN A 318 -8.06 21.11 7.05
CA ASN A 318 -8.31 20.16 8.13
C ASN A 318 -7.04 19.45 8.61
N CYS A 319 -5.89 19.75 7.99
CA CYS A 319 -4.59 19.17 8.36
C CYS A 319 -3.87 20.04 9.40
N ALA A 320 -3.15 19.38 10.29
CA ALA A 320 -2.17 20.06 11.15
C ALA A 320 -0.99 20.51 10.28
N LYS A 321 -0.75 21.82 10.20
CA LYS A 321 0.34 22.37 9.39
C LYS A 321 1.67 22.30 10.13
N ILE A 322 2.71 21.83 9.46
CA ILE A 322 4.07 21.75 9.97
C ILE A 322 5.00 22.45 8.97
N ASP A 323 5.72 23.44 9.45
CA ASP A 323 6.84 24.05 8.70
C ASP A 323 8.13 23.34 9.12
N ILE A 324 8.71 22.57 8.19
CA ILE A 324 9.94 21.80 8.42
C ILE A 324 11.15 22.72 8.61
N SER A 325 11.16 23.93 8.03
CA SER A 325 12.25 24.88 8.18
C SER A 325 12.45 25.35 9.62
N SER A 326 11.36 25.43 10.39
CA SER A 326 11.37 25.89 11.78
C SER A 326 11.87 24.84 12.77
N GLN A 327 11.91 23.56 12.40
CA GLN A 327 12.29 22.45 13.28
C GLN A 327 13.80 22.13 13.27
N SER A 328 14.57 22.69 12.35
CA SER A 328 15.99 22.37 12.15
C SER A 328 16.97 22.97 13.17
N SER A 329 16.50 23.73 14.19
CA SER A 329 17.37 24.43 15.14
C SER A 329 17.48 23.83 16.54
N THR A 330 16.71 22.76 16.89
CA THR A 330 16.61 22.32 18.29
C THR A 330 17.32 21.00 18.63
N THR A 331 17.89 20.26 17.68
CA THR A 331 18.42 18.91 17.97
C THR A 331 19.78 18.58 17.32
N ARG A 332 20.72 19.54 17.33
CA ARG A 332 22.13 19.24 16.98
C ARG A 332 23.06 19.12 18.20
N SER A 333 22.55 18.79 19.38
CA SER A 333 23.37 18.46 20.55
C SER A 333 23.08 17.05 21.03
N THR A 334 24.03 16.13 20.87
CA THR A 334 24.20 14.86 21.59
C THR A 334 23.24 13.70 21.34
N ALA A 335 22.63 13.56 20.19
CA ALA A 335 21.94 12.32 19.88
C ALA A 335 22.66 11.59 18.73
N GLY A 336 22.89 10.28 18.93
CA GLY A 336 23.50 9.42 17.92
C GLY A 336 22.80 9.48 16.58
N ASN A 337 23.52 9.08 15.56
CA ASN A 337 23.11 9.08 14.16
C ASN A 337 21.64 8.69 13.98
N PRO A 338 20.76 9.59 13.50
CA PRO A 338 19.32 9.31 13.35
C PRO A 338 19.02 8.17 12.34
N TRP A 339 20.02 7.81 11.54
CA TRP A 339 19.92 6.77 10.52
C TRP A 339 20.15 5.34 11.04
N GLY A 340 20.48 5.17 12.33
CA GLY A 340 20.57 3.88 13.01
C GLY A 340 21.79 3.03 12.65
N PHE A 341 22.94 3.67 12.31
CA PHE A 341 24.22 3.00 12.16
C PHE A 341 24.98 2.90 13.49
#